data_ff3c6f4e122d609b57dba65fdbdc1e36
#
_entry.id   ff3c6f4e122d609b57dba65fdbdc1e36
#
_cell.length_a   1.000
_cell.length_b   1.000
_cell.length_c   1.000
_cell.angle_alpha   90.00
_cell.angle_beta   90.00
_cell.angle_gamma   90.00
#
_symmetry.space_group_name_H-M   'P 1'
#
loop_
_entity.id
_entity.type
_entity.pdbx_description
1 polymer ?
#
loop_
_entity_poly.entity_id
_entity_poly.type
_entity_poly.pdbx_seq_one_letter_code
_entity_poly.pdbx_strand_id
1 'polypeptide(L)'
;KDYKGNRKSAPDEFKIQVKVLQKLIEKFNIPQVSVEGYEADDVLGTLSKSFNDNNEEVLIVTGDRDSFQLISDKTNVLYTKRGISEVERFGKAEFEEKYKISTSQYIEYLGLKGDSSDNIPGLPGVGEKTAINLLSDYENIENIYKNLDDLTPKLRNTFQDNKDLLMLSKDLATIKRDLDINLPETKLKDSIFFNEEVLDNAKDEIMKYELTRFLGERKDTTQINNSEELEIELIKEKIPDESIILNFENKNYFVTNN
;
A
#
# COMPACT_ATOMS: atom_id res chain seq x y z
N LYS A 1 -14.77 12.47 -16.57
CA LYS A 1 -13.82 11.35 -16.82
C LYS A 1 -14.00 10.35 -15.69
N ASP A 2 -14.12 9.09 -16.02
CA ASP A 2 -14.34 8.05 -15.02
C ASP A 2 -13.03 7.74 -14.27
N TYR A 3 -13.08 7.67 -12.94
CA TYR A 3 -11.99 7.22 -12.10
C TYR A 3 -11.47 5.86 -12.59
N LYS A 4 -10.14 5.72 -12.72
CA LYS A 4 -9.49 4.52 -13.30
C LYS A 4 -9.98 4.10 -14.70
N GLY A 5 -10.76 4.94 -15.40
CA GLY A 5 -11.34 4.62 -16.70
C GLY A 5 -10.33 4.46 -17.85
N ASN A 6 -9.07 4.81 -17.61
CA ASN A 6 -7.95 4.62 -18.54
C ASN A 6 -7.26 3.24 -18.39
N ARG A 7 -7.60 2.46 -17.36
CA ARG A 7 -7.02 1.12 -17.12
C ARG A 7 -7.60 0.11 -18.11
N LYS A 8 -6.72 -0.67 -18.75
CA LYS A 8 -7.13 -1.80 -19.59
C LYS A 8 -7.52 -2.97 -18.70
N SER A 9 -8.53 -3.75 -19.14
CA SER A 9 -8.86 -4.99 -18.44
C SER A 9 -7.69 -5.98 -18.50
N ALA A 10 -7.46 -6.69 -17.40
CA ALA A 10 -6.44 -7.74 -17.36
C ALA A 10 -6.79 -8.86 -18.35
N PRO A 11 -5.80 -9.49 -19.04
CA PRO A 11 -6.01 -10.68 -19.87
C PRO A 11 -6.70 -11.82 -19.09
N ASP A 12 -7.44 -12.65 -19.78
CA ASP A 12 -8.19 -13.73 -19.12
C ASP A 12 -7.27 -14.78 -18.49
N GLU A 13 -6.12 -15.04 -19.13
CA GLU A 13 -5.08 -15.92 -18.58
C GLU A 13 -4.57 -15.39 -17.23
N PHE A 14 -4.39 -14.09 -17.11
CA PHE A 14 -3.97 -13.49 -15.86
C PHE A 14 -5.04 -13.64 -14.75
N LYS A 15 -6.31 -13.45 -15.10
CA LYS A 15 -7.42 -13.66 -14.14
C LYS A 15 -7.47 -15.09 -13.61
N ILE A 16 -7.13 -16.07 -14.47
CA ILE A 16 -7.03 -17.49 -14.09
C ILE A 16 -5.87 -17.68 -13.10
N GLN A 17 -4.70 -17.10 -13.39
CA GLN A 17 -3.51 -17.19 -12.53
C GLN A 17 -3.77 -16.59 -11.15
N VAL A 18 -4.47 -15.45 -11.08
CA VAL A 18 -4.85 -14.83 -9.80
C VAL A 18 -5.71 -15.77 -8.95
N LYS A 19 -6.68 -16.47 -9.58
CA LYS A 19 -7.51 -17.45 -8.85
C LYS A 19 -6.70 -18.63 -8.31
N VAL A 20 -5.70 -19.09 -9.07
CA VAL A 20 -4.78 -20.14 -8.63
C VAL A 20 -3.96 -19.67 -7.44
N LEU A 21 -3.39 -18.45 -7.53
CA LEU A 21 -2.62 -17.84 -6.44
C LEU A 21 -3.47 -17.69 -5.17
N GLN A 22 -4.72 -17.24 -5.29
CA GLN A 22 -5.62 -17.13 -4.14
C GLN A 22 -5.83 -18.46 -3.41
N LYS A 23 -6.00 -19.56 -4.17
CA LYS A 23 -6.12 -20.90 -3.58
C LYS A 23 -4.82 -21.33 -2.87
N LEU A 24 -3.67 -21.04 -3.46
CA LEU A 24 -2.39 -21.34 -2.83
C LEU A 24 -2.22 -20.57 -1.51
N ILE A 25 -2.54 -19.29 -1.52
CA ILE A 25 -2.48 -18.43 -0.32
C ILE A 25 -3.42 -18.96 0.77
N GLU A 26 -4.62 -19.43 0.40
CA GLU A 26 -5.54 -20.08 1.33
C GLU A 26 -4.92 -21.37 1.92
N LYS A 27 -4.26 -22.18 1.07
CA LYS A 27 -3.57 -23.41 1.52
C LYS A 27 -2.37 -23.11 2.43
N PHE A 28 -1.73 -21.96 2.24
CA PHE A 28 -0.69 -21.46 3.12
C PHE A 28 -1.23 -20.84 4.42
N ASN A 29 -2.54 -20.95 4.67
CA ASN A 29 -3.22 -20.39 5.83
C ASN A 29 -3.01 -18.87 5.97
N ILE A 30 -2.78 -18.16 4.86
CA ILE A 30 -2.64 -16.71 4.83
C ILE A 30 -4.03 -16.09 4.65
N PRO A 31 -4.51 -15.25 5.58
CA PRO A 31 -5.81 -14.62 5.48
C PRO A 31 -5.91 -13.71 4.25
N GLN A 32 -7.02 -13.81 3.55
CA GLN A 32 -7.35 -12.94 2.43
C GLN A 32 -8.57 -12.10 2.80
N VAL A 33 -8.44 -10.78 2.70
CA VAL A 33 -9.51 -9.85 3.04
C VAL A 33 -9.90 -9.06 1.81
N SER A 34 -11.20 -9.02 1.52
CA SER A 34 -11.75 -8.17 0.48
C SER A 34 -13.13 -7.68 0.89
N VAL A 35 -13.46 -6.44 0.56
CA VAL A 35 -14.76 -5.84 0.79
C VAL A 35 -15.33 -5.44 -0.57
N GLU A 36 -16.55 -5.90 -0.88
CA GLU A 36 -17.17 -5.62 -2.18
C GLU A 36 -17.42 -4.12 -2.33
N GLY A 37 -17.07 -3.57 -3.49
CA GLY A 37 -17.23 -2.14 -3.80
C GLY A 37 -16.13 -1.23 -3.26
N TYR A 38 -15.09 -1.79 -2.61
CA TYR A 38 -13.95 -1.04 -2.08
C TYR A 38 -12.62 -1.55 -2.64
N GLU A 39 -11.62 -0.69 -2.62
CA GLU A 39 -10.27 -1.02 -3.07
C GLU A 39 -9.47 -1.70 -1.97
N ALA A 40 -8.39 -2.39 -2.38
CA ALA A 40 -7.47 -2.99 -1.45
C ALA A 40 -6.85 -1.98 -0.48
N ASP A 41 -6.59 -0.76 -0.96
CA ASP A 41 -6.02 0.31 -0.14
C ASP A 41 -6.99 0.77 0.97
N ASP A 42 -8.31 0.76 0.71
CA ASP A 42 -9.32 1.05 1.73
C ASP A 42 -9.34 -0.02 2.83
N VAL A 43 -9.14 -1.29 2.45
CA VAL A 43 -8.99 -2.39 3.41
C VAL A 43 -7.71 -2.23 4.22
N LEU A 44 -6.57 -1.93 3.57
CA LEU A 44 -5.30 -1.63 4.26
C LEU A 44 -5.44 -0.45 5.23
N GLY A 45 -6.09 0.62 4.78
CA GLY A 45 -6.34 1.81 5.59
C GLY A 45 -7.16 1.50 6.84
N THR A 46 -8.22 0.71 6.68
CA THR A 46 -9.11 0.32 7.78
C THR A 46 -8.40 -0.59 8.78
N LEU A 47 -7.72 -1.62 8.30
CA LEU A 47 -7.03 -2.56 9.16
C LEU A 47 -5.84 -1.92 9.88
N SER A 48 -5.02 -1.13 9.18
CA SER A 48 -3.91 -0.42 9.82
C SER A 48 -4.39 0.51 10.94
N LYS A 49 -5.54 1.18 10.74
CA LYS A 49 -6.16 2.00 11.78
C LYS A 49 -6.61 1.14 12.96
N SER A 50 -7.33 0.04 12.70
CA SER A 50 -7.83 -0.85 13.76
C SER A 50 -6.70 -1.41 14.61
N PHE A 51 -5.60 -1.89 13.99
CA PHE A 51 -4.42 -2.37 14.72
C PHE A 51 -3.74 -1.25 15.52
N ASN A 52 -3.59 -0.04 14.95
CA ASN A 52 -3.01 1.09 15.66
C ASN A 52 -3.87 1.53 16.87
N ASP A 53 -5.20 1.49 16.74
CA ASP A 53 -6.13 1.78 17.84
C ASP A 53 -5.97 0.78 19.00
N ASN A 54 -5.57 -0.46 18.70
CA ASN A 54 -5.21 -1.50 19.67
C ASN A 54 -3.74 -1.45 20.14
N ASN A 55 -3.04 -0.38 19.83
CA ASN A 55 -1.63 -0.16 20.19
C ASN A 55 -0.62 -1.07 19.47
N GLU A 56 -0.97 -1.62 18.32
CA GLU A 56 -0.10 -2.49 17.53
C GLU A 56 0.60 -1.73 16.41
N GLU A 57 1.81 -2.18 16.07
CA GLU A 57 2.57 -1.66 14.94
C GLU A 57 2.19 -2.40 13.66
N VAL A 58 2.21 -1.69 12.54
CA VAL A 58 1.83 -2.20 11.22
C VAL A 58 2.92 -1.91 10.21
N LEU A 59 3.30 -2.94 9.44
CA LEU A 59 4.14 -2.79 8.26
C LEU A 59 3.33 -3.13 7.01
N ILE A 60 3.03 -2.13 6.19
CA ILE A 60 2.35 -2.31 4.90
C ILE A 60 3.40 -2.60 3.84
N VAL A 61 3.31 -3.75 3.17
CA VAL A 61 4.19 -4.09 2.04
C VAL A 61 3.43 -3.89 0.75
N THR A 62 3.86 -2.94 -0.07
CA THR A 62 3.12 -2.55 -1.29
C THR A 62 4.02 -1.95 -2.35
N GLY A 63 3.64 -2.09 -3.62
CA GLY A 63 4.19 -1.32 -4.75
C GLY A 63 3.41 -0.04 -5.04
N ASP A 64 2.36 0.27 -4.28
CA ASP A 64 1.53 1.46 -4.47
C ASP A 64 1.93 2.59 -3.52
N ARG A 65 2.20 3.76 -4.08
CA ARG A 65 2.59 4.95 -3.31
C ARG A 65 1.42 5.60 -2.58
N ASP A 66 0.19 5.32 -2.99
CA ASP A 66 -0.98 5.91 -2.33
C ASP A 66 -1.05 5.46 -0.87
N SER A 67 -0.53 4.28 -0.55
CA SER A 67 -0.38 3.79 0.82
C SER A 67 0.52 4.66 1.72
N PHE A 68 1.31 5.59 1.18
CA PHE A 68 2.10 6.52 2.01
C PHE A 68 1.22 7.43 2.89
N GLN A 69 -0.03 7.66 2.51
CA GLN A 69 -0.99 8.38 3.35
C GLN A 69 -1.37 7.62 4.64
N LEU A 70 -1.04 6.33 4.72
CA LEU A 70 -1.30 5.47 5.88
C LEU A 70 -0.17 5.49 6.91
N ILE A 71 1.01 6.07 6.56
CA ILE A 71 2.15 6.18 7.46
C ILE A 71 1.77 6.97 8.71
N SER A 72 2.08 6.40 9.87
CA SER A 72 1.79 6.98 11.18
C SER A 72 2.94 6.70 12.16
N ASP A 73 2.78 7.00 13.45
CA ASP A 73 3.76 6.62 14.46
C ASP A 73 3.89 5.11 14.63
N LYS A 74 2.87 4.35 14.22
CA LYS A 74 2.79 2.90 14.34
C LYS A 74 2.64 2.17 13.01
N THR A 75 2.51 2.88 11.89
CA THR A 75 2.39 2.28 10.56
C THR A 75 3.56 2.74 9.70
N ASN A 76 4.33 1.78 9.21
CA ASN A 76 5.36 1.98 8.21
C ASN A 76 4.96 1.34 6.88
N VAL A 77 5.55 1.81 5.79
CA VAL A 77 5.37 1.23 4.45
C VAL A 77 6.70 0.68 3.95
N LEU A 78 6.74 -0.59 3.60
CA LEU A 78 7.83 -1.21 2.84
C LEU A 78 7.46 -1.15 1.35
N TYR A 79 7.99 -0.15 0.67
CA TYR A 79 7.70 0.09 -0.74
C TYR A 79 8.55 -0.80 -1.63
N THR A 80 7.90 -1.62 -2.46
CA THR A 80 8.56 -2.54 -3.38
C THR A 80 8.73 -1.88 -4.75
N LYS A 81 9.97 -1.49 -5.10
CA LYS A 81 10.28 -0.83 -6.38
C LYS A 81 10.35 -1.81 -7.56
N ARG A 82 10.97 -2.97 -7.32
CA ARG A 82 11.10 -4.06 -8.30
C ARG A 82 10.87 -5.40 -7.63
N GLY A 83 9.60 -5.76 -7.45
CA GLY A 83 9.27 -6.94 -6.67
C GLY A 83 9.89 -6.86 -5.27
N ILE A 84 10.34 -7.98 -4.73
CA ILE A 84 10.98 -8.06 -3.40
C ILE A 84 12.49 -7.79 -3.43
N SER A 85 13.11 -7.65 -4.62
CA SER A 85 14.57 -7.48 -4.75
C SER A 85 15.03 -6.04 -4.47
N GLU A 86 14.15 -5.05 -4.59
CA GLU A 86 14.47 -3.66 -4.30
C GLU A 86 13.32 -3.04 -3.49
N VAL A 87 13.55 -2.94 -2.19
CA VAL A 87 12.57 -2.41 -1.23
C VAL A 87 13.12 -1.19 -0.51
N GLU A 88 12.22 -0.28 -0.11
CA GLU A 88 12.57 0.92 0.66
C GLU A 88 11.52 1.10 1.77
N ARG A 89 11.98 1.16 3.01
CA ARG A 89 11.10 1.38 4.17
C ARG A 89 10.86 2.86 4.37
N PHE A 90 9.60 3.22 4.59
CA PHE A 90 9.16 4.57 4.90
C PHE A 90 8.41 4.58 6.23
N GLY A 91 8.99 5.22 7.23
CA GLY A 91 8.30 5.80 8.35
C GLY A 91 8.08 7.29 8.09
N LYS A 92 7.61 8.05 9.09
CA LYS A 92 7.39 9.51 8.97
C LYS A 92 8.66 10.26 8.56
N ALA A 93 9.78 9.98 9.22
CA ALA A 93 11.04 10.70 8.99
C ALA A 93 11.57 10.49 7.56
N GLU A 94 11.61 9.26 7.08
CA GLU A 94 12.07 8.92 5.72
C GLU A 94 11.13 9.50 4.66
N PHE A 95 9.82 9.51 4.95
CA PHE A 95 8.84 10.12 4.06
C PHE A 95 9.04 11.63 3.97
N GLU A 96 9.12 12.34 5.10
CA GLU A 96 9.30 13.79 5.16
C GLU A 96 10.65 14.23 4.57
N GLU A 97 11.70 13.46 4.79
CA GLU A 97 13.00 13.72 4.16
C GLU A 97 12.91 13.64 2.63
N LYS A 98 12.19 12.66 2.10
CA LYS A 98 12.11 12.42 0.66
C LYS A 98 11.12 13.34 -0.05
N TYR A 99 9.92 13.51 0.52
CA TYR A 99 8.82 14.25 -0.12
C TYR A 99 8.75 15.72 0.29
N LYS A 100 9.47 16.14 1.34
CA LYS A 100 9.49 17.52 1.88
C LYS A 100 8.13 18.04 2.34
N ILE A 101 7.21 17.14 2.64
CA ILE A 101 5.89 17.38 3.23
C ILE A 101 5.66 16.35 4.33
N SER A 102 4.77 16.62 5.27
CA SER A 102 4.38 15.64 6.28
C SER A 102 3.48 14.54 5.68
N THR A 103 3.40 13.38 6.35
CA THR A 103 2.52 12.29 5.93
C THR A 103 1.04 12.71 5.91
N SER A 104 0.63 13.59 6.83
CA SER A 104 -0.72 14.16 6.86
C SER A 104 -1.04 15.09 5.68
N GLN A 105 -0.02 15.67 5.05
CA GLN A 105 -0.14 16.50 3.86
C GLN A 105 -0.19 15.69 2.56
N TYR A 106 0.06 14.38 2.61
CA TYR A 106 0.17 13.58 1.37
C TYR A 106 -1.15 13.54 0.59
N ILE A 107 -2.30 13.46 1.25
CA ILE A 107 -3.63 13.53 0.60
C ILE A 107 -3.84 14.91 -0.07
N GLU A 108 -3.43 15.99 0.60
CA GLU A 108 -3.49 17.35 0.05
C GLU A 108 -2.61 17.46 -1.21
N TYR A 109 -1.41 16.89 -1.15
CA TYR A 109 -0.47 16.83 -2.27
C TYR A 109 -1.04 16.08 -3.47
N LEU A 110 -1.64 14.90 -3.25
CA LEU A 110 -2.28 14.12 -4.31
C LEU A 110 -3.48 14.87 -4.91
N GLY A 111 -4.29 15.52 -4.08
CA GLY A 111 -5.40 16.36 -4.55
C GLY A 111 -4.95 17.50 -5.45
N LEU A 112 -3.87 18.20 -5.08
CA LEU A 112 -3.29 19.31 -5.83
C LEU A 112 -2.65 18.84 -7.15
N LYS A 113 -1.76 17.84 -7.08
CA LYS A 113 -0.99 17.34 -8.22
C LYS A 113 -1.82 16.48 -9.17
N GLY A 114 -2.78 15.74 -8.61
CA GLY A 114 -3.46 14.64 -9.30
C GLY A 114 -2.61 13.38 -9.44
N ASP A 115 -3.22 12.36 -10.00
CA ASP A 115 -2.56 11.13 -10.42
C ASP A 115 -3.07 10.67 -11.79
N SER A 116 -2.17 10.65 -12.76
CA SER A 116 -2.49 10.23 -14.12
C SER A 116 -2.71 8.72 -14.25
N SER A 117 -2.11 7.90 -13.38
CA SER A 117 -2.28 6.45 -13.38
C SER A 117 -3.72 6.07 -13.02
N ASP A 118 -4.33 6.81 -12.11
CA ASP A 118 -5.70 6.60 -11.62
C ASP A 118 -6.72 7.54 -12.26
N ASN A 119 -6.26 8.33 -13.23
CA ASN A 119 -7.09 9.33 -13.91
C ASN A 119 -7.65 10.41 -12.96
N ILE A 120 -6.91 10.73 -11.89
CA ILE A 120 -7.20 11.83 -10.97
C ILE A 120 -6.63 13.12 -11.57
N PRO A 121 -7.47 14.12 -11.86
CA PRO A 121 -7.04 15.28 -12.66
C PRO A 121 -6.10 16.23 -11.91
N GLY A 122 -6.25 16.36 -10.59
CA GLY A 122 -5.57 17.41 -9.83
C GLY A 122 -6.00 18.81 -10.22
N LEU A 123 -5.24 19.82 -9.77
CA LEU A 123 -5.47 21.21 -10.11
C LEU A 123 -4.67 21.58 -11.38
N PRO A 124 -5.29 22.09 -12.45
CA PRO A 124 -4.63 22.38 -13.70
C PRO A 124 -3.39 23.28 -13.54
N GLY A 125 -2.25 22.84 -14.08
CA GLY A 125 -0.98 23.57 -14.01
C GLY A 125 -0.27 23.51 -12.67
N VAL A 126 -0.77 22.74 -11.69
CA VAL A 126 -0.10 22.45 -10.42
C VAL A 126 0.57 21.09 -10.51
N GLY A 127 1.89 21.09 -10.61
CA GLY A 127 2.72 19.89 -10.55
C GLY A 127 3.35 19.71 -9.17
N GLU A 128 4.17 18.68 -9.04
CA GLU A 128 4.84 18.29 -7.79
C GLU A 128 5.48 19.46 -7.03
N LYS A 129 6.37 20.22 -7.69
CA LYS A 129 7.08 21.33 -7.01
C LYS A 129 6.13 22.41 -6.51
N THR A 130 5.10 22.75 -7.32
CA THR A 130 4.14 23.77 -6.92
C THR A 130 3.27 23.30 -5.77
N ALA A 131 2.84 22.04 -5.78
CA ALA A 131 2.07 21.44 -4.68
C ALA A 131 2.86 21.43 -3.38
N ILE A 132 4.15 21.00 -3.42
CA ILE A 132 5.04 21.00 -2.24
C ILE A 132 5.21 22.41 -1.68
N ASN A 133 5.50 23.41 -2.52
CA ASN A 133 5.66 24.80 -2.08
C ASN A 133 4.37 25.33 -1.43
N LEU A 134 3.22 25.11 -2.05
CA LEU A 134 1.94 25.52 -1.49
C LEU A 134 1.67 24.89 -0.12
N LEU A 135 1.98 23.60 0.04
CA LEU A 135 1.79 22.90 1.30
C LEU A 135 2.83 23.31 2.37
N SER A 136 4.03 23.69 1.95
CA SER A 136 5.02 24.27 2.84
C SER A 136 4.59 25.64 3.37
N ASP A 137 3.99 26.48 2.53
CA ASP A 137 3.60 27.85 2.88
C ASP A 137 2.26 27.91 3.63
N TYR A 138 1.30 27.04 3.28
CA TYR A 138 -0.10 27.11 3.75
C TYR A 138 -0.57 25.87 4.50
N GLU A 139 0.23 24.82 4.62
CA GLU A 139 -0.04 23.54 5.29
C GLU A 139 -1.11 22.66 4.60
N ASN A 140 -2.24 23.21 4.17
CA ASN A 140 -3.34 22.45 3.57
C ASN A 140 -4.14 23.30 2.56
N ILE A 141 -4.99 22.64 1.77
CA ILE A 141 -5.83 23.26 0.75
C ILE A 141 -6.79 24.30 1.35
N GLU A 142 -7.33 24.04 2.54
CA GLU A 142 -8.24 25.00 3.20
C GLU A 142 -7.55 26.33 3.49
N ASN A 143 -6.33 26.28 4.01
CA ASN A 143 -5.54 27.49 4.27
C ASN A 143 -5.12 28.20 2.98
N ILE A 144 -4.84 27.46 1.91
CA ILE A 144 -4.61 28.08 0.58
C ILE A 144 -5.82 28.92 0.17
N TYR A 145 -7.04 28.38 0.31
CA TYR A 145 -8.27 29.13 0.01
C TYR A 145 -8.50 30.34 0.90
N LYS A 146 -8.05 30.32 2.15
CA LYS A 146 -8.11 31.50 3.06
C LYS A 146 -7.14 32.59 2.67
N ASN A 147 -6.09 32.27 1.93
CA ASN A 147 -4.99 33.16 1.58
C ASN A 147 -4.80 33.30 0.05
N LEU A 148 -5.88 33.19 -0.72
CA LEU A 148 -5.83 33.28 -2.21
C LEU A 148 -5.22 34.60 -2.70
N ASP A 149 -5.36 35.68 -1.93
CA ASP A 149 -4.84 37.01 -2.28
C ASP A 149 -3.30 37.06 -2.26
N ASP A 150 -2.65 36.16 -1.59
CA ASP A 150 -1.17 36.06 -1.54
C ASP A 150 -0.61 35.33 -2.79
N LEU A 151 -1.49 34.61 -3.51
CA LEU A 151 -1.08 33.87 -4.69
C LEU A 151 -0.93 34.78 -5.93
N THR A 152 -0.09 34.33 -6.87
CA THR A 152 -0.03 34.98 -8.17
C THR A 152 -1.42 35.00 -8.84
N PRO A 153 -1.76 36.02 -9.65
CA PRO A 153 -3.08 36.12 -10.29
C PRO A 153 -3.48 34.85 -11.06
N LYS A 154 -2.51 34.24 -11.75
CA LYS A 154 -2.76 33.01 -12.52
C LYS A 154 -3.16 31.86 -11.60
N LEU A 155 -2.43 31.65 -10.51
CA LEU A 155 -2.67 30.55 -9.58
C LEU A 155 -3.98 30.76 -8.81
N ARG A 156 -4.24 32.01 -8.36
CA ARG A 156 -5.51 32.40 -7.74
C ARG A 156 -6.71 32.03 -8.63
N ASN A 157 -6.69 32.46 -9.89
CA ASN A 157 -7.77 32.14 -10.83
C ASN A 157 -7.91 30.63 -11.00
N THR A 158 -6.79 29.90 -11.10
CA THR A 158 -6.83 28.43 -11.19
C THR A 158 -7.54 27.80 -10.01
N PHE A 159 -7.26 28.23 -8.77
CA PHE A 159 -7.94 27.74 -7.59
C PHE A 159 -9.44 28.12 -7.57
N GLN A 160 -9.78 29.35 -7.95
CA GLN A 160 -11.16 29.82 -7.98
C GLN A 160 -12.00 29.09 -9.02
N ASP A 161 -11.46 28.89 -10.23
CA ASP A 161 -12.19 28.28 -11.35
C ASP A 161 -12.32 26.76 -11.23
N ASN A 162 -11.48 26.09 -10.42
CA ASN A 162 -11.40 24.64 -10.36
C ASN A 162 -11.58 24.07 -8.94
N LYS A 163 -12.31 24.77 -8.07
CA LYS A 163 -12.51 24.34 -6.68
C LYS A 163 -13.13 22.94 -6.58
N ASP A 164 -14.20 22.71 -7.31
CA ASP A 164 -14.92 21.44 -7.28
C ASP A 164 -14.05 20.29 -7.83
N LEU A 165 -13.25 20.57 -8.87
CA LEU A 165 -12.32 19.62 -9.44
C LEU A 165 -11.21 19.22 -8.45
N LEU A 166 -10.68 20.20 -7.71
CA LEU A 166 -9.67 19.98 -6.68
C LEU A 166 -10.22 19.13 -5.52
N MET A 167 -11.42 19.48 -5.04
CA MET A 167 -12.07 18.73 -3.97
C MET A 167 -12.40 17.30 -4.38
N LEU A 168 -12.88 17.11 -5.62
CA LEU A 168 -13.10 15.78 -6.18
C LEU A 168 -11.78 14.98 -6.28
N SER A 169 -10.69 15.63 -6.75
CA SER A 169 -9.37 14.97 -6.85
C SER A 169 -8.85 14.53 -5.50
N LYS A 170 -9.01 15.36 -4.47
CA LYS A 170 -8.65 15.01 -3.09
C LYS A 170 -9.49 13.85 -2.57
N ASP A 171 -10.81 13.88 -2.79
CA ASP A 171 -11.72 12.80 -2.36
C ASP A 171 -11.37 11.48 -3.02
N LEU A 172 -11.13 11.47 -4.34
CA LEU A 172 -10.74 10.28 -5.10
C LEU A 172 -9.37 9.71 -4.67
N ALA A 173 -8.44 10.57 -4.23
CA ALA A 173 -7.13 10.14 -3.75
C ALA A 173 -7.16 9.66 -2.28
N THR A 174 -8.24 9.88 -1.55
CA THR A 174 -8.32 9.59 -0.12
C THR A 174 -8.70 8.14 0.13
N ILE A 175 -7.83 7.38 0.77
CA ILE A 175 -8.09 6.02 1.24
C ILE A 175 -9.08 6.05 2.41
N LYS A 176 -10.14 5.26 2.32
CA LYS A 176 -11.10 5.07 3.41
C LYS A 176 -10.50 4.22 4.52
N ARG A 177 -10.87 4.53 5.76
CA ARG A 177 -10.29 3.90 6.95
C ARG A 177 -11.34 3.46 7.97
N ASP A 178 -12.58 3.26 7.51
CA ASP A 178 -13.75 3.01 8.34
C ASP A 178 -14.69 1.96 7.74
N LEU A 179 -14.15 1.02 6.95
CA LEU A 179 -14.94 -0.07 6.39
C LEU A 179 -15.43 -1.02 7.48
N ASP A 180 -16.62 -1.56 7.29
CA ASP A 180 -17.11 -2.67 8.11
C ASP A 180 -16.43 -3.97 7.67
N ILE A 181 -15.31 -4.30 8.31
CA ILE A 181 -14.55 -5.51 8.08
C ILE A 181 -14.90 -6.53 9.17
N ASN A 182 -15.78 -7.48 8.82
CA ASN A 182 -16.22 -8.55 9.72
C ASN A 182 -15.14 -9.65 9.91
N LEU A 183 -13.92 -9.27 10.29
CA LEU A 183 -12.87 -10.20 10.67
C LEU A 183 -12.53 -10.00 12.14
N PRO A 184 -12.69 -11.05 12.97
CA PRO A 184 -12.14 -11.00 14.32
C PRO A 184 -10.62 -10.78 14.22
N GLU A 185 -10.09 -9.73 14.84
CA GLU A 185 -8.65 -9.45 14.90
C GLU A 185 -7.83 -10.66 15.39
N THR A 186 -8.40 -11.45 16.30
CA THR A 186 -7.83 -12.71 16.76
C THR A 186 -7.56 -13.70 15.62
N LYS A 187 -8.45 -13.77 14.60
CA LYS A 187 -8.21 -14.65 13.44
C LYS A 187 -7.05 -14.18 12.55
N LEU A 188 -6.78 -12.89 12.53
CA LEU A 188 -5.62 -12.36 11.80
C LEU A 188 -4.33 -12.68 12.55
N LYS A 189 -4.31 -12.55 13.87
CA LYS A 189 -3.14 -12.84 14.71
C LYS A 189 -2.79 -14.33 14.80
N ASP A 190 -3.79 -15.20 14.86
CA ASP A 190 -3.61 -16.64 15.05
C ASP A 190 -3.27 -17.40 13.76
N SER A 191 -3.32 -16.74 12.60
CA SER A 191 -3.34 -17.46 11.32
C SER A 191 -1.98 -17.63 10.66
N ILE A 192 -0.87 -17.05 11.20
CA ILE A 192 0.33 -16.94 10.40
C ILE A 192 1.58 -17.45 11.11
N PHE A 193 1.74 -18.76 11.08
CA PHE A 193 3.04 -19.38 11.14
C PHE A 193 3.32 -20.10 9.83
N PHE A 194 4.22 -19.56 9.02
CA PHE A 194 4.75 -20.30 7.89
C PHE A 194 5.71 -21.36 8.39
N ASN A 195 5.27 -22.60 8.39
CA ASN A 195 6.04 -23.77 8.82
C ASN A 195 5.99 -24.85 7.73
N GLU A 196 6.73 -25.95 7.93
CA GLU A 196 6.73 -27.07 6.98
C GLU A 196 5.35 -27.71 6.77
N GLU A 197 4.50 -27.73 7.79
CA GLU A 197 3.13 -28.23 7.72
C GLU A 197 2.27 -27.45 6.74
N VAL A 198 2.44 -26.13 6.67
CA VAL A 198 1.75 -25.26 5.70
C VAL A 198 2.15 -25.60 4.27
N LEU A 199 3.43 -25.90 4.02
CA LEU A 199 3.90 -26.36 2.70
C LEU A 199 3.33 -27.73 2.33
N ASP A 200 3.25 -28.65 3.30
CA ASP A 200 2.64 -29.97 3.09
C ASP A 200 1.16 -29.86 2.77
N ASN A 201 0.43 -28.95 3.40
CA ASN A 201 -0.98 -28.68 3.12
C ASN A 201 -1.20 -28.10 1.69
N ALA A 202 -0.24 -27.37 1.17
CA ALA A 202 -0.28 -26.80 -0.17
C ALA A 202 0.31 -27.70 -1.27
N LYS A 203 0.93 -28.83 -0.89
CA LYS A 203 1.73 -29.67 -1.80
C LYS A 203 0.97 -30.14 -3.04
N ASP A 204 -0.27 -30.58 -2.88
CA ASP A 204 -1.07 -31.08 -3.99
C ASP A 204 -1.37 -29.97 -5.02
N GLU A 205 -1.69 -28.75 -4.55
CA GLU A 205 -1.92 -27.60 -5.43
C GLU A 205 -0.60 -27.12 -6.08
N ILE A 206 0.51 -27.14 -5.35
CA ILE A 206 1.86 -26.81 -5.87
C ILE A 206 2.23 -27.79 -7.00
N MET A 207 2.04 -29.09 -6.80
CA MET A 207 2.32 -30.12 -7.79
C MET A 207 1.40 -30.02 -9.00
N LYS A 208 0.12 -29.78 -8.79
CA LYS A 208 -0.91 -29.63 -9.85
C LYS A 208 -0.57 -28.50 -10.83
N TYR A 209 -0.01 -27.41 -10.35
CA TYR A 209 0.34 -26.25 -11.17
C TYR A 209 1.83 -26.18 -11.51
N GLU A 210 2.57 -27.29 -11.30
CA GLU A 210 4.01 -27.41 -11.60
C GLU A 210 4.88 -26.33 -10.91
N LEU A 211 4.42 -25.81 -9.78
CA LEU A 211 5.11 -24.79 -8.99
C LEU A 211 6.16 -25.40 -8.04
N THR A 212 6.83 -26.45 -8.49
CA THR A 212 7.77 -27.26 -7.69
C THR A 212 8.93 -26.48 -7.10
N ARG A 213 9.22 -25.29 -7.64
CA ARG A 213 10.21 -24.37 -7.08
C ARG A 213 9.90 -23.95 -5.63
N PHE A 214 8.62 -23.91 -5.23
CA PHE A 214 8.24 -23.65 -3.85
C PHE A 214 8.52 -24.81 -2.88
N LEU A 215 8.65 -26.03 -3.41
CA LEU A 215 8.95 -27.19 -2.58
C LEU A 215 10.45 -27.32 -2.29
N GLY A 216 11.30 -26.54 -2.98
CA GLY A 216 12.75 -26.59 -2.91
C GLY A 216 13.31 -28.02 -3.18
N GLU A 217 14.49 -28.16 -3.77
CA GLU A 217 15.28 -29.33 -3.42
C GLU A 217 15.63 -29.16 -1.95
N ARG A 218 15.14 -30.02 -1.06
CA ARG A 218 15.65 -30.17 0.31
C ARG A 218 17.12 -30.61 0.17
N LYS A 219 18.00 -29.69 -0.14
CA LYS A 219 19.43 -29.86 0.08
C LYS A 219 19.59 -29.77 1.59
N ASP A 220 20.07 -30.87 2.16
CA ASP A 220 20.56 -30.88 3.53
C ASP A 220 21.25 -29.55 3.84
N THR A 221 20.85 -28.92 4.92
CA THR A 221 21.18 -27.58 5.39
C THR A 221 22.68 -27.33 5.65
N THR A 222 23.55 -27.65 4.71
CA THR A 222 24.99 -27.45 4.87
C THR A 222 25.68 -26.67 3.75
N GLN A 223 24.93 -26.19 2.73
CA GLN A 223 25.49 -25.26 1.74
C GLN A 223 24.41 -24.28 1.21
N ILE A 224 24.02 -23.32 2.05
CA ILE A 224 23.30 -22.13 1.59
C ILE A 224 24.37 -21.12 1.14
N ASN A 225 24.31 -20.70 -0.11
CA ASN A 225 25.20 -19.66 -0.63
C ASN A 225 24.96 -18.36 0.15
N ASN A 226 26.02 -17.82 0.72
CA ASN A 226 26.05 -16.66 1.63
C ASN A 226 25.36 -15.38 1.11
N SER A 227 25.00 -15.29 -0.17
CA SER A 227 24.32 -14.12 -0.73
C SER A 227 22.80 -14.11 -0.49
N GLU A 228 22.12 -15.27 -0.50
CA GLU A 228 20.67 -15.36 -0.25
C GLU A 228 20.36 -15.29 1.25
N GLU A 229 21.22 -15.84 2.11
CA GLU A 229 21.12 -15.68 3.56
C GLU A 229 21.31 -14.22 4.01
N LEU A 230 22.21 -13.47 3.35
CA LEU A 230 22.47 -12.07 3.68
C LEU A 230 21.25 -11.17 3.37
N GLU A 231 20.49 -11.45 2.30
CA GLU A 231 19.26 -10.69 1.97
C GLU A 231 18.11 -11.02 2.95
N ILE A 232 17.96 -12.28 3.32
CA ILE A 232 16.95 -12.71 4.31
C ILE A 232 17.30 -12.22 5.72
N GLU A 233 18.59 -12.23 6.09
CA GLU A 233 19.06 -11.70 7.38
C GLU A 233 18.89 -10.18 7.46
N LEU A 234 19.18 -9.42 6.38
CA LEU A 234 18.95 -7.98 6.32
C LEU A 234 17.47 -7.61 6.43
N ILE A 235 16.59 -8.45 5.90
CA ILE A 235 15.14 -8.27 6.06
C ILE A 235 14.74 -8.59 7.51
N LYS A 236 15.24 -9.68 8.11
CA LYS A 236 14.96 -10.05 9.50
C LYS A 236 15.46 -9.02 10.52
N GLU A 237 16.63 -8.43 10.30
CA GLU A 237 17.14 -7.37 11.19
C GLU A 237 16.39 -6.04 11.06
N LYS A 238 15.69 -5.82 9.93
CA LYS A 238 14.93 -4.58 9.68
C LYS A 238 13.44 -4.68 9.98
N ILE A 239 12.93 -5.88 10.22
CA ILE A 239 11.53 -6.13 10.57
C ILE A 239 11.52 -6.58 12.03
N PRO A 240 11.28 -5.69 13.01
CA PRO A 240 10.93 -6.13 14.36
C PRO A 240 9.67 -6.99 14.33
N ASP A 241 9.31 -7.71 15.38
CA ASP A 241 8.12 -8.58 15.50
C ASP A 241 6.81 -7.84 15.13
N GLU A 242 6.60 -7.59 13.84
CA GLU A 242 5.54 -6.73 13.29
C GLU A 242 4.63 -7.51 12.34
N SER A 243 3.38 -7.09 12.29
CA SER A 243 2.41 -7.59 11.33
C SER A 243 2.71 -7.06 9.92
N ILE A 244 2.84 -7.93 8.95
CA ILE A 244 3.09 -7.58 7.54
C ILE A 244 1.78 -7.67 6.78
N ILE A 245 1.40 -6.57 6.13
CA ILE A 245 0.26 -6.53 5.21
C ILE A 245 0.81 -6.56 3.79
N LEU A 246 0.53 -7.62 3.04
CA LEU A 246 0.92 -7.77 1.64
C LEU A 246 -0.24 -7.36 0.74
N ASN A 247 -0.03 -6.35 -0.11
CA ASN A 247 -0.99 -5.98 -1.16
C ASN A 247 -0.55 -6.59 -2.50
N PHE A 248 -1.44 -7.37 -3.12
CA PHE A 248 -1.23 -7.94 -4.44
C PHE A 248 -2.46 -7.65 -5.31
N GLU A 249 -2.33 -6.78 -6.30
CA GLU A 249 -3.32 -6.43 -7.33
C GLU A 249 -4.79 -6.39 -6.86
N ASN A 250 -5.15 -5.39 -6.06
CA ASN A 250 -6.48 -5.16 -5.50
C ASN A 250 -6.96 -6.19 -4.46
N LYS A 251 -6.05 -6.97 -3.85
CA LYS A 251 -6.35 -7.85 -2.72
C LYS A 251 -5.20 -7.85 -1.72
N ASN A 252 -5.54 -7.80 -0.44
CA ASN A 252 -4.59 -7.66 0.66
C ASN A 252 -4.34 -8.99 1.35
N TYR A 253 -3.10 -9.20 1.76
CA TYR A 253 -2.66 -10.37 2.51
C TYR A 253 -1.94 -9.91 3.77
N PHE A 254 -2.23 -10.56 4.88
CA PHE A 254 -1.63 -10.25 6.17
C PHE A 254 -0.63 -11.33 6.56
N VAL A 255 0.54 -10.92 7.01
CA VAL A 255 1.54 -11.77 7.64
C VAL A 255 1.88 -11.13 8.99
N THR A 256 1.57 -11.79 10.11
CA THR A 256 1.99 -11.37 11.44
C THR A 256 3.13 -12.27 11.91
N ASN A 257 4.22 -11.69 12.42
CA ASN A 257 5.22 -12.40 13.19
C ASN A 257 4.89 -12.20 14.68
N ASN A 258 4.76 -13.29 15.39
CA ASN A 258 4.86 -13.29 16.86
C ASN A 258 6.29 -13.48 17.29
#